data_8ac3330c25e4f0dad1ce3a2b45c7952f
#
_entry.id   8ac3330c25e4f0dad1ce3a2b45c7952f
#
_cell.length_a   1.000
_cell.length_b   1.000
_cell.length_c   1.000
_cell.angle_alpha   90.00
_cell.angle_beta   90.00
_cell.angle_gamma   90.00
#
_symmetry.space_group_name_H-M   'P 1'
#
loop_
_entity.id
_entity.type
_entity.pdbx_description
1 polymer ?
#
loop_
_entity_poly.entity_id
_entity_poly.type
_entity_poly.pdbx_seq_one_letter_code
_entity_poly.pdbx_strand_id
1 'polypeptide(L)'
;MAARGTQEPELPHRKDTMAIDQGLRRLALGTLLAAFPGEDAPSWALDLLGDGLAGHTLFGTNVGSPARLATLTAALRAARPDALIAIDEEGGDVTRLGHRTGSPYPGNAALGVVDDPLLTTEVYAAVGGDLADAGINLDLAPTVDVNTADDNPIIGTRSFGASPRLVARHAAAAVRGLQSAGVAACAKHFPGHGATLADSHLELPTVDAPLAVLRERDLPPFAAVIEAGVQAIMTAHIRVPELTGDDPATFSPAALNELARREYGFGGALVTDALEMQGAALAAGGIAPAAVRALAAGADLLCVGARVDRELIEAIAGEIAVAVGDGRLPLPRLEEAFSRTAKMATWSATPGRRSDHDEALGVSAARRAVRVEGSLAGLQAPLVVQVVAGYSIAEGRVPWGLRPHLNGTPQVEVVAADASAAELIGRAGDRPIVLVGRHLHRSPASRALVEGLTAAHPVVVVEMGWPSSWRPSGARAFVTTHGASLANGRAAAQALGLG
;
A
#
# COMPACT_ATOMS: atom_id res chain seq x y z
N MET A 1 16.58 62.98 -46.37
CA MET A 1 16.31 62.61 -44.99
C MET A 1 16.10 61.12 -44.95
N ALA A 2 17.07 60.37 -44.49
CA ALA A 2 17.09 58.89 -44.47
C ALA A 2 16.58 58.41 -43.12
N ALA A 3 15.56 57.53 -43.16
CA ALA A 3 15.04 56.84 -41.97
C ALA A 3 16.00 55.71 -41.57
N ARG A 4 16.46 55.76 -40.33
CA ARG A 4 17.27 54.68 -39.72
C ARG A 4 16.28 53.62 -39.23
N GLY A 5 16.38 52.39 -39.78
CA GLY A 5 15.73 51.24 -39.24
C GLY A 5 16.42 50.78 -37.96
N THR A 6 15.70 50.65 -36.89
CA THR A 6 16.11 50.00 -35.64
C THR A 6 16.04 48.49 -35.81
N GLN A 7 17.18 47.80 -35.82
CA GLN A 7 17.25 46.34 -35.66
C GLN A 7 16.97 45.99 -34.21
N GLU A 8 15.92 45.20 -33.98
CA GLU A 8 15.68 44.49 -32.72
C GLU A 8 16.77 43.41 -32.53
N PRO A 9 17.28 43.24 -31.30
CA PRO A 9 18.24 42.16 -31.06
C PRO A 9 17.53 40.79 -31.09
N GLU A 10 17.95 39.93 -31.99
CA GLU A 10 17.60 38.52 -32.00
C GLU A 10 18.03 37.89 -30.67
N LEU A 11 17.03 37.35 -29.92
CA LEU A 11 17.27 36.52 -28.76
C LEU A 11 17.90 35.19 -29.24
N PRO A 12 18.97 34.69 -28.60
CA PRO A 12 19.60 33.46 -29.00
C PRO A 12 18.61 32.30 -28.80
N HIS A 13 18.32 31.57 -29.87
CA HIS A 13 17.61 30.29 -29.83
C HIS A 13 18.42 29.28 -29.03
N ARG A 14 18.00 29.05 -27.79
CA ARG A 14 18.50 27.99 -26.92
C ARG A 14 18.06 26.61 -27.54
N LYS A 15 18.84 26.10 -28.48
CA LYS A 15 18.85 24.73 -28.99
C LYS A 15 20.21 24.11 -28.73
N ASP A 16 20.54 23.90 -27.49
CA ASP A 16 21.55 22.93 -27.07
C ASP A 16 20.85 21.99 -26.08
N THR A 17 20.02 21.09 -26.60
CA THR A 17 19.72 19.82 -25.92
C THR A 17 21.04 19.06 -25.91
N MET A 18 21.81 19.18 -24.83
CA MET A 18 22.97 18.32 -24.62
C MET A 18 22.50 16.89 -24.80
N ALA A 19 23.08 16.17 -25.75
CA ALA A 19 22.83 14.74 -25.90
C ALA A 19 23.22 14.09 -24.57
N ILE A 20 22.22 13.53 -23.87
CA ILE A 20 22.42 12.83 -22.59
C ILE A 20 23.36 11.66 -22.88
N ASP A 21 24.41 11.52 -22.05
CA ASP A 21 25.27 10.35 -22.09
C ASP A 21 24.41 9.08 -21.97
N GLN A 22 24.48 8.20 -22.96
CA GLN A 22 23.65 6.98 -23.01
C GLN A 22 23.94 6.04 -21.83
N GLY A 23 25.19 6.06 -21.32
CA GLY A 23 25.55 5.31 -20.11
C GLY A 23 24.86 5.84 -18.86
N LEU A 24 24.88 7.17 -18.66
CA LEU A 24 24.19 7.82 -17.54
C LEU A 24 22.67 7.64 -17.65
N ARG A 25 22.10 7.80 -18.84
CA ARG A 25 20.66 7.55 -19.06
C ARG A 25 20.28 6.12 -18.65
N ARG A 26 21.07 5.11 -19.05
CA ARG A 26 20.81 3.71 -18.68
C ARG A 26 20.92 3.47 -17.17
N LEU A 27 21.91 4.05 -16.51
CA LEU A 27 22.03 3.99 -15.05
C LEU A 27 20.81 4.62 -14.36
N ALA A 28 20.39 5.80 -14.83
CA ALA A 28 19.21 6.49 -14.29
C ALA A 28 17.93 5.67 -14.50
N LEU A 29 17.66 5.17 -15.72
CA LEU A 29 16.50 4.30 -15.98
C LEU A 29 16.52 3.04 -15.10
N GLY A 30 17.68 2.47 -14.82
CA GLY A 30 17.84 1.30 -13.97
C GLY A 30 17.56 1.55 -12.48
N THR A 31 17.25 2.79 -12.10
CA THR A 31 16.78 3.16 -10.74
C THR A 31 15.29 3.56 -10.72
N LEU A 32 14.56 3.43 -11.83
CA LEU A 32 13.17 3.86 -11.94
C LEU A 32 12.21 2.68 -12.05
N LEU A 33 11.14 2.74 -11.26
CA LEU A 33 9.99 1.84 -11.30
C LEU A 33 8.76 2.67 -11.71
N ALA A 34 8.29 2.50 -12.94
CA ALA A 34 7.28 3.35 -13.55
C ALA A 34 5.94 2.64 -13.69
N ALA A 35 4.82 3.34 -13.47
CA ALA A 35 3.51 2.84 -13.84
C ALA A 35 3.19 3.11 -15.32
N PHE A 36 2.11 2.50 -15.81
CA PHE A 36 1.49 2.82 -17.10
C PHE A 36 -0.02 2.55 -17.04
N PRO A 37 -0.84 3.21 -17.87
CA PRO A 37 -2.29 3.00 -17.89
C PRO A 37 -2.70 1.77 -18.70
N GLY A 38 -3.80 1.13 -18.29
CA GLY A 38 -4.47 0.08 -19.07
C GLY A 38 -4.00 -1.34 -18.79
N GLU A 39 -4.72 -2.31 -19.34
CA GLU A 39 -4.47 -3.74 -19.15
C GLU A 39 -3.41 -4.31 -20.12
N ASP A 40 -2.96 -3.53 -21.08
CA ASP A 40 -1.93 -3.89 -22.04
C ASP A 40 -0.75 -2.90 -21.92
N ALA A 41 0.48 -3.38 -22.02
CA ALA A 41 1.66 -2.52 -21.97
C ALA A 41 1.73 -1.65 -23.25
N PRO A 42 1.75 -0.30 -23.12
CA PRO A 42 1.98 0.56 -24.26
C PRO A 42 3.40 0.37 -24.81
N SER A 43 3.60 0.63 -26.11
CA SER A 43 4.91 0.42 -26.75
C SER A 43 6.04 1.15 -26.06
N TRP A 44 5.79 2.38 -25.59
CA TRP A 44 6.81 3.17 -24.88
C TRP A 44 7.30 2.50 -23.58
N ALA A 45 6.41 1.76 -22.88
CA ALA A 45 6.78 1.06 -21.64
C ALA A 45 7.69 -0.13 -21.94
N LEU A 46 7.41 -0.87 -23.04
CA LEU A 46 8.26 -1.95 -23.52
C LEU A 46 9.61 -1.43 -24.02
N ASP A 47 9.61 -0.32 -24.78
CA ASP A 47 10.83 0.32 -25.28
C ASP A 47 11.74 0.76 -24.13
N LEU A 48 11.19 1.40 -23.09
CA LEU A 48 11.96 1.84 -21.92
C LEU A 48 12.56 0.67 -21.15
N LEU A 49 11.86 -0.48 -21.05
CA LEU A 49 12.46 -1.70 -20.49
C LEU A 49 13.67 -2.16 -21.32
N GLY A 50 13.56 -2.17 -22.65
CA GLY A 50 14.67 -2.44 -23.54
C GLY A 50 15.84 -1.47 -23.39
N ASP A 51 15.56 -0.20 -23.11
CA ASP A 51 16.55 0.86 -22.86
C ASP A 51 17.21 0.77 -21.47
N GLY A 52 16.64 -0.02 -20.55
CA GLY A 52 17.24 -0.26 -19.24
C GLY A 52 16.41 0.19 -18.04
N LEU A 53 15.11 0.56 -18.22
CA LEU A 53 14.19 0.85 -17.11
C LEU A 53 14.17 -0.34 -16.14
N ALA A 54 14.27 -0.11 -14.81
CA ALA A 54 14.30 -1.18 -13.82
C ALA A 54 13.06 -2.07 -13.87
N GLY A 55 11.88 -1.46 -14.05
CA GLY A 55 10.63 -2.21 -14.10
C GLY A 55 9.39 -1.34 -14.10
N HIS A 56 8.26 -2.00 -13.88
CA HIS A 56 6.95 -1.38 -13.82
C HIS A 56 6.18 -1.76 -12.57
N THR A 57 5.44 -0.78 -12.00
CA THR A 57 4.43 -1.02 -10.95
C THR A 57 3.06 -1.16 -11.59
N LEU A 58 2.36 -2.24 -11.26
CA LEU A 58 1.00 -2.52 -11.71
C LEU A 58 -0.01 -2.06 -10.65
N PHE A 59 -1.06 -1.39 -11.10
CA PHE A 59 -2.22 -1.01 -10.28
C PHE A 59 -3.45 -1.83 -10.65
N GLY A 60 -4.55 -1.70 -9.90
CA GLY A 60 -5.80 -2.40 -10.20
C GLY A 60 -6.30 -2.18 -11.64
N THR A 61 -6.02 -1.02 -12.24
CA THR A 61 -6.35 -0.70 -13.64
C THR A 61 -5.56 -1.52 -14.67
N ASN A 62 -4.45 -2.13 -14.28
CA ASN A 62 -3.67 -3.04 -15.13
C ASN A 62 -4.12 -4.49 -14.98
N VAL A 63 -4.90 -4.80 -13.93
CA VAL A 63 -5.32 -6.16 -13.62
C VAL A 63 -6.67 -6.45 -14.27
N GLY A 64 -6.64 -7.16 -15.38
CA GLY A 64 -7.82 -7.71 -16.06
C GLY A 64 -8.19 -9.10 -15.54
N SER A 65 -8.49 -10.01 -16.46
CA SER A 65 -8.59 -11.44 -16.10
C SER A 65 -7.19 -12.02 -15.81
N PRO A 66 -7.09 -13.15 -15.07
CA PRO A 66 -5.80 -13.80 -14.83
C PRO A 66 -5.01 -14.07 -16.13
N ALA A 67 -5.69 -14.51 -17.20
CA ALA A 67 -5.04 -14.75 -18.51
C ALA A 67 -4.50 -13.47 -19.16
N ARG A 68 -5.21 -12.33 -19.02
CA ARG A 68 -4.73 -11.03 -19.51
C ARG A 68 -3.54 -10.54 -18.73
N LEU A 69 -3.59 -10.66 -17.40
CA LEU A 69 -2.47 -10.29 -16.54
C LEU A 69 -1.22 -11.12 -16.86
N ALA A 70 -1.36 -12.44 -17.05
CA ALA A 70 -0.26 -13.31 -17.47
C ALA A 70 0.30 -12.91 -18.85
N THR A 71 -0.55 -12.49 -19.79
CA THR A 71 -0.12 -11.97 -21.09
C THR A 71 0.66 -10.67 -20.94
N LEU A 72 0.17 -9.74 -20.11
CA LEU A 72 0.84 -8.48 -19.81
C LEU A 72 2.23 -8.70 -19.22
N THR A 73 2.33 -9.49 -18.14
CA THR A 73 3.61 -9.76 -17.48
C THR A 73 4.60 -10.52 -18.37
N ALA A 74 4.09 -11.41 -19.23
CA ALA A 74 4.92 -12.08 -20.25
C ALA A 74 5.47 -11.09 -21.27
N ALA A 75 4.68 -10.11 -21.73
CA ALA A 75 5.14 -9.06 -22.64
C ALA A 75 6.24 -8.19 -22.03
N LEU A 76 6.08 -7.81 -20.73
CA LEU A 76 7.10 -7.05 -20.00
C LEU A 76 8.42 -7.85 -19.89
N ARG A 77 8.36 -9.14 -19.57
CA ARG A 77 9.53 -10.02 -19.50
C ARG A 77 10.17 -10.29 -20.85
N ALA A 78 9.38 -10.32 -21.93
CA ALA A 78 9.93 -10.45 -23.28
C ALA A 78 10.76 -9.23 -23.69
N ALA A 79 10.36 -8.02 -23.23
CA ALA A 79 11.12 -6.80 -23.44
C ALA A 79 12.39 -6.74 -22.58
N ARG A 80 12.29 -7.22 -21.32
CA ARG A 80 13.42 -7.32 -20.38
C ARG A 80 13.22 -8.52 -19.42
N PRO A 81 14.02 -9.61 -19.56
CA PRO A 81 13.83 -10.83 -18.77
C PRO A 81 13.95 -10.66 -17.26
N ASP A 82 14.81 -9.74 -16.79
CA ASP A 82 15.04 -9.40 -15.38
C ASP A 82 14.26 -8.17 -14.92
N ALA A 83 13.24 -7.72 -15.66
CA ALA A 83 12.42 -6.59 -15.26
C ALA A 83 11.75 -6.85 -13.89
N LEU A 84 11.76 -5.83 -13.02
CA LEU A 84 10.94 -5.81 -11.82
C LEU A 84 9.49 -5.53 -12.23
N ILE A 85 8.60 -6.45 -11.89
CA ILE A 85 7.16 -6.29 -12.06
C ILE A 85 6.57 -6.22 -10.66
N ALA A 86 6.25 -5.01 -10.23
CA ALA A 86 5.83 -4.71 -8.87
C ALA A 86 4.32 -4.51 -8.76
N ILE A 87 3.79 -4.76 -7.57
CA ILE A 87 2.38 -4.53 -7.23
C ILE A 87 2.25 -4.23 -5.74
N ASP A 88 1.15 -3.58 -5.32
CA ASP A 88 0.73 -3.51 -3.91
C ASP A 88 -0.29 -4.62 -3.63
N GLU A 89 0.13 -5.77 -3.20
CA GLU A 89 -0.76 -6.86 -2.77
C GLU A 89 -0.53 -7.15 -1.27
N GLU A 90 -1.07 -6.27 -0.42
CA GLU A 90 -0.90 -6.42 1.04
C GLU A 90 -1.81 -7.51 1.61
N GLY A 91 -2.75 -8.01 0.80
CA GLY A 91 -3.88 -8.78 1.28
C GLY A 91 -4.90 -7.88 2.02
N GLY A 92 -6.05 -8.43 2.44
CA GLY A 92 -7.02 -7.62 3.16
C GLY A 92 -7.63 -6.50 2.31
N ASP A 93 -7.56 -5.28 2.84
CA ASP A 93 -8.20 -4.10 2.25
C ASP A 93 -7.40 -3.51 1.08
N VAL A 94 -6.10 -3.81 1.00
CA VAL A 94 -5.22 -3.36 -0.09
C VAL A 94 -4.88 -4.55 -0.98
N THR A 95 -5.55 -4.65 -2.11
CA THR A 95 -5.36 -5.70 -3.11
C THR A 95 -5.51 -5.12 -4.51
N ARG A 96 -4.62 -5.52 -5.41
CA ARG A 96 -4.71 -5.19 -6.84
C ARG A 96 -5.18 -6.40 -7.65
N LEU A 97 -4.77 -7.62 -7.26
CA LEU A 97 -5.29 -8.83 -7.87
C LEU A 97 -6.80 -8.97 -7.64
N GLY A 98 -7.25 -8.71 -6.42
CA GLY A 98 -8.65 -8.74 -6.02
C GLY A 98 -9.40 -7.41 -6.17
N HIS A 99 -8.92 -6.42 -6.93
CA HIS A 99 -9.50 -5.08 -6.96
C HIS A 99 -10.98 -5.03 -7.40
N ARG A 100 -11.46 -6.05 -8.13
CA ARG A 100 -12.86 -6.17 -8.57
C ARG A 100 -13.73 -7.01 -7.64
N THR A 101 -13.14 -7.82 -6.76
CA THR A 101 -13.85 -8.82 -5.95
C THR A 101 -13.57 -8.71 -4.46
N GLY A 102 -12.49 -8.08 -4.05
CA GLY A 102 -11.89 -8.15 -2.73
C GLY A 102 -10.84 -9.26 -2.63
N SER A 103 -9.89 -9.11 -1.69
CA SER A 103 -8.85 -10.09 -1.44
C SER A 103 -9.42 -11.40 -0.88
N PRO A 104 -8.98 -12.58 -1.37
CA PRO A 104 -9.32 -13.87 -0.77
C PRO A 104 -8.64 -14.10 0.58
N TYR A 105 -7.72 -13.24 0.98
CA TYR A 105 -6.97 -13.32 2.25
C TYR A 105 -7.40 -12.24 3.23
N PRO A 106 -7.33 -12.46 4.56
CA PRO A 106 -7.52 -11.42 5.55
C PRO A 106 -6.31 -10.49 5.58
N GLY A 107 -6.54 -9.24 5.97
CA GLY A 107 -5.46 -8.26 6.14
C GLY A 107 -4.65 -8.48 7.41
N ASN A 108 -3.62 -7.66 7.57
CA ASN A 108 -2.66 -7.73 8.66
C ASN A 108 -3.29 -7.63 10.05
N ALA A 109 -4.27 -6.72 10.24
CA ALA A 109 -4.93 -6.58 11.54
C ALA A 109 -5.65 -7.86 11.97
N ALA A 110 -6.27 -8.58 11.04
CA ALA A 110 -6.89 -9.87 11.32
C ALA A 110 -5.85 -10.92 11.70
N LEU A 111 -4.72 -10.99 10.97
CA LEU A 111 -3.61 -11.90 11.30
C LEU A 111 -2.99 -11.56 12.66
N GLY A 112 -2.82 -10.27 12.96
CA GLY A 112 -2.28 -9.81 14.25
C GLY A 112 -3.18 -10.16 15.44
N VAL A 113 -4.52 -10.08 15.28
CA VAL A 113 -5.48 -10.49 16.33
C VAL A 113 -5.50 -11.99 16.57
N VAL A 114 -5.22 -12.79 15.54
CA VAL A 114 -5.04 -14.24 15.68
C VAL A 114 -3.74 -14.56 16.43
N ASP A 115 -2.72 -13.73 16.26
CA ASP A 115 -1.37 -13.83 16.86
C ASP A 115 -0.71 -15.20 16.64
N ASP A 116 -0.76 -15.65 15.39
CA ASP A 116 -0.13 -16.89 14.94
C ASP A 116 0.82 -16.60 13.77
N PRO A 117 2.12 -16.41 14.03
CA PRO A 117 3.10 -16.10 12.98
C PRO A 117 3.26 -17.21 11.93
N LEU A 118 2.97 -18.47 12.26
CA LEU A 118 3.00 -19.56 11.28
C LEU A 118 1.87 -19.40 10.27
N LEU A 119 0.65 -19.11 10.75
CA LEU A 119 -0.47 -18.77 9.86
C LEU A 119 -0.16 -17.56 8.98
N THR A 120 0.51 -16.53 9.54
CA THR A 120 0.93 -15.37 8.74
C THR A 120 1.91 -15.78 7.64
N THR A 121 2.87 -16.67 7.95
CA THR A 121 3.78 -17.19 6.93
C THR A 121 3.04 -17.95 5.83
N GLU A 122 2.06 -18.78 6.19
CA GLU A 122 1.25 -19.56 5.23
C GLU A 122 0.41 -18.64 4.33
N VAL A 123 -0.26 -17.64 4.91
CA VAL A 123 -1.07 -16.67 4.16
C VAL A 123 -0.19 -15.87 3.18
N TYR A 124 0.96 -15.36 3.62
CA TYR A 124 1.86 -14.61 2.74
C TYR A 124 2.59 -15.50 1.72
N ALA A 125 2.79 -16.78 2.01
CA ALA A 125 3.26 -17.74 1.01
C ALA A 125 2.20 -17.98 -0.08
N ALA A 126 0.91 -18.01 0.29
CA ALA A 126 -0.17 -18.10 -0.68
C ALA A 126 -0.29 -16.83 -1.53
N VAL A 127 -0.25 -15.64 -0.91
CA VAL A 127 -0.18 -14.36 -1.65
C VAL A 127 1.00 -14.35 -2.62
N GLY A 128 2.19 -14.75 -2.15
CA GLY A 128 3.38 -14.84 -3.00
C GLY A 128 3.23 -15.83 -4.15
N GLY A 129 2.54 -16.96 -3.92
CA GLY A 129 2.21 -17.94 -4.95
C GLY A 129 1.32 -17.35 -6.05
N ASP A 130 0.24 -16.66 -5.66
CA ASP A 130 -0.68 -15.99 -6.60
C ASP A 130 0.07 -14.92 -7.43
N LEU A 131 0.97 -14.17 -6.79
CA LEU A 131 1.79 -13.17 -7.47
C LEU A 131 2.78 -13.82 -8.47
N ALA A 132 3.46 -14.87 -8.06
CA ALA A 132 4.39 -15.60 -8.92
C ALA A 132 3.68 -16.22 -10.13
N ASP A 133 2.48 -16.78 -9.94
CA ASP A 133 1.66 -17.33 -11.02
C ASP A 133 1.17 -16.24 -11.99
N ALA A 134 0.92 -15.02 -11.46
CA ALA A 134 0.63 -13.85 -12.28
C ALA A 134 1.87 -13.26 -12.98
N GLY A 135 3.07 -13.79 -12.73
CA GLY A 135 4.32 -13.29 -13.29
C GLY A 135 4.87 -12.05 -12.60
N ILE A 136 4.42 -11.73 -11.40
CA ILE A 136 4.87 -10.61 -10.57
C ILE A 136 6.03 -11.09 -9.68
N ASN A 137 7.05 -10.25 -9.49
CA ASN A 137 8.27 -10.65 -8.78
C ASN A 137 8.73 -9.67 -7.67
N LEU A 138 7.98 -8.58 -7.49
CA LEU A 138 8.18 -7.63 -6.39
C LEU A 138 6.80 -7.26 -5.81
N ASP A 139 6.61 -7.51 -4.52
CA ASP A 139 5.44 -7.02 -3.82
C ASP A 139 5.81 -5.85 -2.91
N LEU A 140 5.13 -4.74 -3.08
CA LEU A 140 5.26 -3.56 -2.22
C LEU A 140 4.50 -3.80 -0.89
N ALA A 141 4.87 -4.90 -0.23
CA ALA A 141 4.32 -5.42 1.02
C ALA A 141 5.41 -6.26 1.76
N PRO A 142 5.25 -6.50 3.08
CA PRO A 142 4.13 -6.11 3.95
C PRO A 142 4.24 -4.69 4.49
N THR A 143 3.08 -4.12 4.89
CA THR A 143 3.06 -2.97 5.80
C THR A 143 3.50 -3.42 7.19
N VAL A 144 4.55 -2.77 7.73
CA VAL A 144 5.15 -3.09 9.03
C VAL A 144 5.03 -1.94 10.03
N ASP A 145 4.22 -0.95 9.71
CA ASP A 145 3.90 0.17 10.59
C ASP A 145 3.19 -0.29 11.85
N VAL A 146 3.55 0.29 13.00
CA VAL A 146 2.90 0.04 14.30
C VAL A 146 1.78 1.05 14.47
N ASN A 147 0.52 0.63 14.31
CA ASN A 147 -0.63 1.55 14.32
C ASN A 147 -1.01 1.95 15.73
N THR A 148 -0.39 3.01 16.25
CA THR A 148 -0.65 3.54 17.60
C THR A 148 -1.69 4.65 17.63
N ALA A 149 -2.04 5.22 16.48
CA ALA A 149 -3.10 6.21 16.34
C ALA A 149 -4.39 5.51 15.87
N ASP A 150 -5.42 5.47 16.71
CA ASP A 150 -6.72 4.84 16.40
C ASP A 150 -7.39 5.50 15.18
N ASP A 151 -7.18 6.80 15.02
CA ASP A 151 -7.72 7.58 13.91
C ASP A 151 -6.76 7.73 12.72
N ASN A 152 -5.69 6.93 12.67
CA ASN A 152 -4.78 6.93 11.51
C ASN A 152 -5.56 6.70 10.21
N PRO A 153 -5.51 7.65 9.26
CA PRO A 153 -6.38 7.61 8.08
C PRO A 153 -5.89 6.63 7.01
N ILE A 154 -4.61 6.22 7.06
CA ILE A 154 -3.95 5.51 5.94
C ILE A 154 -3.41 4.14 6.31
N ILE A 155 -3.09 3.87 7.59
CA ILE A 155 -2.55 2.58 8.04
C ILE A 155 -3.68 1.68 8.57
N GLY A 156 -4.21 1.92 9.76
CA GLY A 156 -5.34 1.15 10.30
C GLY A 156 -5.19 -0.36 10.13
N THR A 157 -6.14 -0.98 9.44
CA THR A 157 -6.20 -2.44 9.18
C THR A 157 -5.03 -3.01 8.38
N ARG A 158 -4.23 -2.16 7.73
CA ARG A 158 -2.98 -2.55 7.04
C ARG A 158 -1.86 -2.92 8.03
N SER A 159 -1.94 -2.50 9.30
CA SER A 159 -0.99 -2.87 10.36
C SER A 159 -1.39 -4.18 11.03
N PHE A 160 -0.42 -4.97 11.47
CA PHE A 160 -0.65 -6.15 12.32
C PHE A 160 -1.13 -5.78 13.73
N GLY A 161 -0.92 -4.54 14.19
CA GLY A 161 -1.37 -4.10 15.51
C GLY A 161 -0.70 -2.84 16.04
N ALA A 162 -1.01 -2.52 17.29
CA ALA A 162 -0.45 -1.39 18.01
C ALA A 162 0.77 -1.75 18.89
N SER A 163 1.16 -3.04 18.94
CA SER A 163 2.30 -3.50 19.71
C SER A 163 3.53 -3.71 18.81
N PRO A 164 4.67 -3.02 19.06
CA PRO A 164 5.90 -3.19 18.28
C PRO A 164 6.37 -4.65 18.18
N ARG A 165 6.27 -5.40 19.28
CA ARG A 165 6.67 -6.82 19.33
C ARG A 165 5.75 -7.72 18.51
N LEU A 166 4.45 -7.45 18.53
CA LEU A 166 3.48 -8.17 17.70
C LEU A 166 3.78 -7.92 16.22
N VAL A 167 3.86 -6.64 15.83
CA VAL A 167 4.13 -6.25 14.44
C VAL A 167 5.44 -6.85 13.96
N ALA A 168 6.52 -6.79 14.76
CA ALA A 168 7.82 -7.35 14.41
C ALA A 168 7.77 -8.86 14.10
N ARG A 169 7.06 -9.66 14.94
CA ARG A 169 6.93 -11.11 14.73
C ARG A 169 6.19 -11.42 13.43
N HIS A 170 5.07 -10.74 13.21
CA HIS A 170 4.23 -10.96 12.04
C HIS A 170 4.87 -10.41 10.76
N ALA A 171 5.52 -9.26 10.81
CA ALA A 171 6.25 -8.69 9.69
C ALA A 171 7.37 -9.63 9.19
N ALA A 172 8.17 -10.17 10.11
CA ALA A 172 9.20 -11.14 9.75
C ALA A 172 8.61 -12.44 9.18
N ALA A 173 7.44 -12.89 9.69
CA ALA A 173 6.73 -14.05 9.18
C ALA A 173 6.19 -13.81 7.77
N ALA A 174 5.61 -12.63 7.52
CA ALA A 174 5.10 -12.20 6.22
C ALA A 174 6.21 -12.15 5.16
N VAL A 175 7.36 -11.54 5.49
CA VAL A 175 8.54 -11.51 4.60
C VAL A 175 9.00 -12.92 4.24
N ARG A 176 9.11 -13.81 5.21
CA ARG A 176 9.52 -15.22 4.93
C ARG A 176 8.52 -15.94 4.05
N GLY A 177 7.21 -15.74 4.30
CA GLY A 177 6.15 -16.34 3.49
C GLY A 177 6.23 -15.86 2.04
N LEU A 178 6.19 -14.56 1.82
CA LEU A 178 6.20 -13.95 0.49
C LEU A 178 7.45 -14.34 -0.30
N GLN A 179 8.63 -14.23 0.32
CA GLN A 179 9.90 -14.53 -0.34
C GLN A 179 10.12 -16.03 -0.60
N SER A 180 9.41 -16.91 0.10
CA SER A 180 9.46 -18.36 -0.17
C SER A 180 8.90 -18.70 -1.56
N ALA A 181 8.02 -17.87 -2.09
CA ALA A 181 7.46 -17.98 -3.45
C ALA A 181 8.36 -17.36 -4.54
N GLY A 182 9.52 -16.78 -4.18
CA GLY A 182 10.41 -16.10 -5.12
C GLY A 182 9.99 -14.68 -5.47
N VAL A 183 9.03 -14.11 -4.73
CA VAL A 183 8.60 -12.71 -4.86
C VAL A 183 9.34 -11.87 -3.82
N ALA A 184 10.04 -10.82 -4.26
CA ALA A 184 10.72 -9.92 -3.35
C ALA A 184 9.72 -9.16 -2.48
N ALA A 185 9.94 -9.15 -1.17
CA ALA A 185 9.16 -8.36 -0.23
C ALA A 185 9.75 -6.95 -0.09
N CYS A 186 8.86 -5.95 0.01
CA CYS A 186 9.21 -4.57 0.30
C CYS A 186 8.49 -4.09 1.56
N ALA A 187 9.17 -4.12 2.70
CA ALA A 187 8.60 -3.70 3.98
C ALA A 187 8.41 -2.18 4.03
N LYS A 188 7.25 -1.71 4.51
CA LYS A 188 6.88 -0.30 4.47
C LYS A 188 6.11 0.17 5.71
N HIS A 189 6.15 1.47 6.03
CA HIS A 189 6.80 2.61 5.39
C HIS A 189 7.86 3.20 6.35
N PHE A 190 9.14 3.05 6.02
CA PHE A 190 10.25 3.45 6.89
C PHE A 190 10.34 4.99 7.04
N PRO A 191 10.54 5.53 8.26
CA PRO A 191 10.82 4.88 9.54
C PRO A 191 9.59 4.55 10.42
N GLY A 192 8.38 4.56 9.88
CA GLY A 192 7.14 4.21 10.57
C GLY A 192 6.05 5.26 10.42
N HIS A 193 4.93 4.88 9.79
CA HIS A 193 3.78 5.74 9.46
C HIS A 193 2.59 5.51 10.41
N GLY A 194 2.69 4.60 11.38
CA GLY A 194 1.56 4.15 12.20
C GLY A 194 1.08 5.14 13.27
N ALA A 195 1.85 6.19 13.55
CA ALA A 195 1.50 7.23 14.53
C ALA A 195 1.02 8.55 13.90
N THR A 196 0.86 8.62 12.56
CA THR A 196 0.42 9.83 11.87
C THR A 196 -1.09 10.00 11.92
N LEU A 197 -1.55 11.26 11.88
CA LEU A 197 -2.96 11.65 11.79
C LEU A 197 -3.31 12.29 10.44
N ALA A 198 -2.36 12.29 9.50
CA ALA A 198 -2.48 12.87 8.16
C ALA A 198 -2.08 11.84 7.09
N ASP A 199 -2.58 12.04 5.86
CA ASP A 199 -2.30 11.19 4.70
C ASP A 199 -1.17 11.80 3.85
N SER A 200 -0.08 11.06 3.68
CA SER A 200 1.09 11.47 2.89
C SER A 200 0.80 11.66 1.40
N HIS A 201 -0.32 11.17 0.89
CA HIS A 201 -0.78 11.47 -0.47
C HIS A 201 -1.25 12.92 -0.62
N LEU A 202 -1.71 13.55 0.47
CA LEU A 202 -2.36 14.87 0.46
C LEU A 202 -1.49 15.97 1.05
N GLU A 203 -0.60 15.65 1.99
CA GLU A 203 0.27 16.60 2.68
C GLU A 203 1.52 15.89 3.21
N LEU A 204 2.43 16.62 3.87
CA LEU A 204 3.59 16.03 4.55
C LEU A 204 3.26 15.75 6.03
N PRO A 205 2.91 14.51 6.41
CA PRO A 205 2.62 14.17 7.80
C PRO A 205 3.86 14.34 8.68
N THR A 206 3.64 14.69 9.94
CA THR A 206 4.70 14.81 10.93
C THR A 206 4.50 13.78 12.04
N VAL A 207 5.56 13.04 12.36
CA VAL A 207 5.67 12.25 13.57
C VAL A 207 6.54 13.05 14.55
N ASP A 208 5.88 13.85 15.39
CA ASP A 208 6.54 14.68 16.40
C ASP A 208 6.85 13.82 17.64
N ALA A 209 7.86 12.98 17.52
CA ALA A 209 8.30 12.10 18.60
C ALA A 209 9.84 12.04 18.63
N PRO A 210 10.44 11.97 19.85
CA PRO A 210 11.88 11.76 20.00
C PRO A 210 12.36 10.49 19.29
N LEU A 211 13.58 10.51 18.75
CA LEU A 211 14.17 9.35 18.08
C LEU A 211 14.24 8.11 19.00
N ALA A 212 14.39 8.31 20.31
CA ALA A 212 14.32 7.23 21.28
C ALA A 212 12.96 6.52 21.26
N VAL A 213 11.85 7.28 21.12
CA VAL A 213 10.49 6.71 20.99
C VAL A 213 10.34 5.93 19.69
N LEU A 214 10.89 6.44 18.57
CA LEU A 214 10.86 5.70 17.31
C LEU A 214 11.60 4.36 17.44
N ARG A 215 12.77 4.35 18.10
CA ARG A 215 13.56 3.14 18.33
C ARG A 215 12.82 2.07 19.15
N GLU A 216 11.95 2.47 20.04
CA GLU A 216 11.18 1.55 20.88
C GLU A 216 9.84 1.16 20.23
N ARG A 217 9.24 2.05 19.46
CA ARG A 217 7.88 1.91 18.94
C ARG A 217 7.85 1.50 17.46
N ASP A 218 8.51 2.27 16.58
CA ASP A 218 8.31 2.16 15.13
C ASP A 218 9.39 1.30 14.44
N LEU A 219 10.61 1.32 14.94
CA LEU A 219 11.75 0.66 14.29
C LEU A 219 11.93 -0.84 14.59
N PRO A 220 11.43 -1.43 15.69
CA PRO A 220 11.59 -2.87 15.94
C PRO A 220 11.06 -3.78 14.81
N PRO A 221 9.93 -3.48 14.12
CA PRO A 221 9.50 -4.27 12.97
C PRO A 221 10.50 -4.24 11.81
N PHE A 222 11.13 -3.08 11.54
CA PHE A 222 12.15 -2.97 10.48
C PHE A 222 13.40 -3.79 10.83
N ALA A 223 13.86 -3.77 12.08
CA ALA A 223 14.95 -4.64 12.53
C ALA A 223 14.60 -6.12 12.27
N ALA A 224 13.40 -6.55 12.62
CA ALA A 224 12.95 -7.93 12.46
C ALA A 224 12.85 -8.37 10.98
N VAL A 225 12.40 -7.50 10.07
CA VAL A 225 12.35 -7.84 8.64
C VAL A 225 13.73 -7.84 8.00
N ILE A 226 14.66 -6.98 8.46
CA ILE A 226 16.06 -7.01 8.02
C ILE A 226 16.71 -8.34 8.43
N GLU A 227 16.52 -8.77 9.67
CA GLU A 227 16.99 -10.08 10.15
C GLU A 227 16.35 -11.24 9.36
N ALA A 228 15.08 -11.10 8.96
CA ALA A 228 14.40 -12.07 8.11
C ALA A 228 14.86 -12.06 6.64
N GLY A 229 15.76 -11.17 6.25
CA GLY A 229 16.36 -11.10 4.91
C GLY A 229 15.47 -10.41 3.85
N VAL A 230 14.71 -9.38 4.25
CA VAL A 230 13.88 -8.61 3.33
C VAL A 230 14.70 -8.01 2.19
N GLN A 231 14.18 -8.09 0.95
CA GLN A 231 14.90 -7.60 -0.25
C GLN A 231 14.79 -6.10 -0.42
N ALA A 232 13.70 -5.49 0.01
CA ALA A 232 13.48 -4.05 -0.11
C ALA A 232 12.83 -3.47 1.15
N ILE A 233 13.09 -2.18 1.39
CA ILE A 233 12.39 -1.35 2.37
C ILE A 233 11.92 -0.08 1.67
N MET A 234 10.63 0.25 1.78
CA MET A 234 10.06 1.48 1.22
C MET A 234 10.13 2.62 2.22
N THR A 235 10.61 3.78 1.76
CA THR A 235 10.68 4.99 2.55
C THR A 235 9.34 5.72 2.58
N ALA A 236 8.99 6.31 3.71
CA ALA A 236 7.79 7.12 3.85
C ALA A 236 8.06 8.60 3.51
N HIS A 237 7.05 9.26 2.94
CA HIS A 237 7.05 10.72 2.83
C HIS A 237 6.47 11.33 4.10
N ILE A 238 7.18 11.14 5.22
CA ILE A 238 6.83 11.70 6.54
C ILE A 238 8.01 12.47 7.09
N ARG A 239 7.71 13.53 7.84
CA ARG A 239 8.68 14.31 8.59
C ARG A 239 8.79 13.77 10.01
N VAL A 240 10.02 13.56 10.47
CA VAL A 240 10.38 13.24 11.85
C VAL A 240 11.43 14.26 12.28
N PRO A 241 11.05 15.39 12.91
CA PRO A 241 11.94 16.56 13.08
C PRO A 241 13.29 16.22 13.70
N GLU A 242 13.35 15.35 14.70
CA GLU A 242 14.62 14.96 15.35
C GLU A 242 15.54 14.11 14.45
N LEU A 243 14.98 13.42 13.45
CA LEU A 243 15.72 12.56 12.51
C LEU A 243 15.94 13.23 11.17
N THR A 244 14.92 13.92 10.64
CA THR A 244 14.89 14.40 9.26
C THR A 244 14.96 15.92 9.12
N GLY A 245 14.86 16.65 10.23
CA GLY A 245 14.65 18.10 10.18
C GLY A 245 13.31 18.44 9.51
N ASP A 246 13.34 19.35 8.55
CA ASP A 246 12.15 19.77 7.80
C ASP A 246 11.84 18.89 6.57
N ASP A 247 12.73 17.99 6.21
CA ASP A 247 12.58 17.13 5.04
C ASP A 247 11.77 15.84 5.35
N PRO A 248 11.09 15.26 4.35
CA PRO A 248 10.58 13.91 4.48
C PRO A 248 11.71 12.88 4.60
N ALA A 249 11.45 11.77 5.26
CA ALA A 249 12.43 10.69 5.46
C ALA A 249 13.06 10.21 4.14
N THR A 250 12.31 10.22 3.04
CA THR A 250 12.78 9.88 1.69
C THR A 250 13.97 10.76 1.23
N PHE A 251 14.08 11.99 1.73
CA PHE A 251 15.17 12.91 1.36
C PHE A 251 16.21 13.11 2.47
N SER A 252 16.14 12.29 3.53
CA SER A 252 17.03 12.43 4.70
C SER A 252 18.19 11.42 4.67
N PRO A 253 19.46 11.87 4.47
CA PRO A 253 20.61 10.98 4.64
C PRO A 253 20.70 10.37 6.04
N ALA A 254 20.24 11.09 7.08
CA ALA A 254 20.19 10.55 8.44
C ALA A 254 19.23 9.35 8.56
N ALA A 255 18.06 9.41 7.89
CA ALA A 255 17.14 8.28 7.88
C ALA A 255 17.68 7.11 7.02
N LEU A 256 18.16 7.37 5.80
CA LEU A 256 18.48 6.32 4.85
C LEU A 256 19.90 5.76 5.06
N ASN A 257 20.91 6.60 5.20
CA ASN A 257 22.30 6.13 5.32
C ASN A 257 22.69 5.86 6.77
N GLU A 258 22.39 6.78 7.71
CA GLU A 258 22.82 6.57 9.10
C GLU A 258 21.95 5.51 9.79
N LEU A 259 20.62 5.68 9.74
CA LEU A 259 19.71 4.79 10.48
C LEU A 259 19.54 3.45 9.74
N ALA A 260 18.99 3.43 8.51
CA ALA A 260 18.69 2.17 7.83
C ALA A 260 19.95 1.39 7.44
N ARG A 261 20.98 2.05 6.84
CA ARG A 261 22.17 1.37 6.35
C ARG A 261 23.17 1.03 7.46
N ARG A 262 23.61 2.04 8.24
CA ARG A 262 24.69 1.84 9.20
C ARG A 262 24.22 1.26 10.51
N GLU A 263 23.13 1.81 11.09
CA GLU A 263 22.67 1.35 12.41
C GLU A 263 21.96 -0.02 12.30
N TYR A 264 21.04 -0.18 11.35
CA TYR A 264 20.30 -1.44 11.17
C TYR A 264 20.94 -2.41 10.18
N GLY A 265 22.02 -2.04 9.50
CA GLY A 265 22.76 -2.92 8.60
C GLY A 265 21.99 -3.35 7.34
N PHE A 266 20.98 -2.58 6.90
CA PHE A 266 20.18 -2.97 5.75
C PHE A 266 21.00 -2.94 4.44
N GLY A 267 21.19 -4.11 3.83
CA GLY A 267 21.94 -4.30 2.58
C GLY A 267 21.11 -4.34 1.29
N GLY A 268 19.76 -4.47 1.39
CA GLY A 268 18.83 -4.56 0.25
C GLY A 268 18.53 -3.20 -0.41
N ALA A 269 17.53 -3.13 -1.28
CA ALA A 269 17.13 -1.92 -1.97
C ALA A 269 16.27 -1.00 -1.09
N LEU A 270 16.64 0.29 -0.98
CA LEU A 270 15.76 1.33 -0.43
C LEU A 270 14.90 1.86 -1.57
N VAL A 271 13.60 1.62 -1.48
CA VAL A 271 12.59 2.00 -2.48
C VAL A 271 11.86 3.24 -1.99
N THR A 272 11.61 4.23 -2.83
CA THR A 272 10.76 5.35 -2.42
C THR A 272 9.29 4.96 -2.50
N ASP A 273 8.44 5.55 -1.64
CA ASP A 273 7.03 5.68 -1.99
C ASP A 273 6.90 6.56 -3.25
N ALA A 274 5.72 6.64 -3.83
CA ALA A 274 5.50 7.29 -5.11
C ALA A 274 5.89 8.78 -5.07
N LEU A 275 6.83 9.19 -5.91
CA LEU A 275 7.43 10.53 -5.87
C LEU A 275 6.48 11.66 -6.29
N GLU A 276 5.35 11.35 -6.94
CA GLU A 276 4.31 12.31 -7.26
C GLU A 276 3.39 12.64 -6.07
N MET A 277 3.46 11.90 -4.96
CA MET A 277 2.71 12.22 -3.74
C MET A 277 3.10 13.60 -3.21
N GLN A 278 2.13 14.35 -2.69
CA GLN A 278 2.36 15.75 -2.29
C GLN A 278 3.43 15.88 -1.20
N GLY A 279 3.53 14.92 -0.30
CA GLY A 279 4.57 14.87 0.73
C GLY A 279 6.01 14.86 0.18
N ALA A 280 6.23 14.42 -1.08
CA ALA A 280 7.52 14.44 -1.74
C ALA A 280 7.61 15.53 -2.82
N ALA A 281 6.65 15.56 -3.75
CA ALA A 281 6.70 16.45 -4.90
C ALA A 281 6.78 17.93 -4.52
N LEU A 282 5.98 18.37 -3.53
CA LEU A 282 6.00 19.76 -3.06
C LEU A 282 7.30 20.10 -2.34
N ALA A 283 7.81 19.19 -1.51
CA ALA A 283 9.07 19.40 -0.78
C ALA A 283 10.29 19.52 -1.69
N ALA A 284 10.24 18.92 -2.89
CA ALA A 284 11.35 18.93 -3.85
C ALA A 284 11.15 19.93 -5.00
N GLY A 285 9.97 20.49 -5.18
CA GLY A 285 9.65 21.37 -6.31
C GLY A 285 9.38 20.61 -7.62
N GLY A 286 8.96 19.33 -7.54
CA GLY A 286 8.60 18.48 -8.66
C GLY A 286 9.16 17.08 -8.58
N ILE A 287 8.69 16.18 -9.48
CA ILE A 287 9.04 14.74 -9.46
C ILE A 287 10.51 14.52 -9.85
N ALA A 288 11.01 15.20 -10.88
CA ALA A 288 12.39 15.01 -11.34
C ALA A 288 13.41 15.52 -10.30
N PRO A 289 13.25 16.71 -9.69
CA PRO A 289 14.08 17.09 -8.54
C PRO A 289 13.94 16.16 -7.33
N ALA A 290 12.74 15.61 -7.06
CA ALA A 290 12.53 14.64 -5.99
C ALA A 290 13.36 13.36 -6.21
N ALA A 291 13.42 12.86 -7.45
CA ALA A 291 14.23 11.71 -7.83
C ALA A 291 15.72 11.93 -7.51
N VAL A 292 16.26 13.08 -7.88
CA VAL A 292 17.67 13.43 -7.58
C VAL A 292 17.92 13.49 -6.07
N ARG A 293 17.02 14.17 -5.31
CA ARG A 293 17.14 14.28 -3.85
C ARG A 293 17.07 12.92 -3.17
N ALA A 294 16.14 12.05 -3.59
CA ALA A 294 16.00 10.71 -3.03
C ALA A 294 17.25 9.85 -3.26
N LEU A 295 17.80 9.84 -4.49
CA LEU A 295 19.04 9.13 -4.80
C LEU A 295 20.23 9.68 -3.99
N ALA A 296 20.37 11.00 -3.90
CA ALA A 296 21.44 11.63 -3.12
C ALA A 296 21.32 11.30 -1.63
N ALA A 297 20.09 11.18 -1.10
CA ALA A 297 19.83 10.81 0.29
C ALA A 297 20.10 9.33 0.60
N GLY A 298 20.15 8.44 -0.40
CA GLY A 298 20.46 7.02 -0.20
C GLY A 298 19.41 6.04 -0.74
N ALA A 299 18.32 6.50 -1.39
CA ALA A 299 17.37 5.63 -2.07
C ALA A 299 18.01 4.96 -3.30
N ASP A 300 17.53 3.77 -3.67
CA ASP A 300 18.09 2.99 -4.78
C ASP A 300 17.09 2.78 -5.92
N LEU A 301 15.80 2.63 -5.61
CA LEU A 301 14.72 2.44 -6.59
C LEU A 301 13.62 3.46 -6.33
N LEU A 302 13.23 4.17 -7.38
CA LEU A 302 12.32 5.30 -7.31
C LEU A 302 10.97 4.94 -7.93
N CYS A 303 9.89 4.96 -7.13
CA CYS A 303 8.54 4.72 -7.62
C CYS A 303 7.95 5.98 -8.25
N VAL A 304 7.39 5.82 -9.45
CA VAL A 304 6.60 6.84 -10.16
C VAL A 304 5.28 6.19 -10.58
N GLY A 305 4.18 6.52 -9.87
CA GLY A 305 2.96 5.71 -9.89
C GLY A 305 1.78 6.32 -10.63
N ALA A 306 1.59 7.65 -10.67
CA ALA A 306 0.41 8.24 -11.25
C ALA A 306 0.72 9.13 -12.47
N ARG A 307 -0.16 9.07 -13.49
CA ARG A 307 -0.09 9.92 -14.69
C ARG A 307 1.27 9.85 -15.39
N VAL A 308 1.80 8.65 -15.51
CA VAL A 308 3.11 8.38 -16.10
C VAL A 308 2.98 8.23 -17.61
N ASP A 309 3.85 8.90 -18.32
CA ASP A 309 4.11 8.76 -19.75
C ASP A 309 5.61 8.66 -20.00
N ARG A 310 5.99 8.47 -21.27
CA ARG A 310 7.39 8.38 -21.67
C ARG A 310 8.15 9.67 -21.35
N GLU A 311 7.52 10.81 -21.60
CA GLU A 311 8.09 12.15 -21.44
C GLU A 311 8.51 12.41 -19.99
N LEU A 312 7.68 12.03 -19.05
CA LEU A 312 7.98 12.14 -17.62
C LEU A 312 9.19 11.28 -17.22
N ILE A 313 9.24 10.02 -17.65
CA ILE A 313 10.34 9.11 -17.30
C ILE A 313 11.65 9.59 -17.92
N GLU A 314 11.64 10.06 -19.18
CA GLU A 314 12.80 10.64 -19.84
C GLU A 314 13.25 11.94 -19.17
N ALA A 315 12.31 12.78 -18.72
CA ALA A 315 12.63 14.00 -17.97
C ALA A 315 13.30 13.68 -16.62
N ILE A 316 12.82 12.66 -15.90
CA ILE A 316 13.45 12.21 -14.65
C ILE A 316 14.86 11.68 -14.92
N ALA A 317 15.02 10.81 -15.91
CA ALA A 317 16.33 10.25 -16.26
C ALA A 317 17.31 11.35 -16.71
N GLY A 318 16.80 12.34 -17.46
CA GLY A 318 17.55 13.51 -17.86
C GLY A 318 18.04 14.37 -16.70
N GLU A 319 17.15 14.65 -15.73
CA GLU A 319 17.50 15.43 -14.53
C GLU A 319 18.53 14.69 -13.66
N ILE A 320 18.43 13.38 -13.53
CA ILE A 320 19.41 12.54 -12.83
C ILE A 320 20.78 12.66 -13.54
N ALA A 321 20.81 12.56 -14.87
CA ALA A 321 22.05 12.68 -15.64
C ALA A 321 22.67 14.09 -15.51
N VAL A 322 21.86 15.14 -15.55
CA VAL A 322 22.30 16.53 -15.32
C VAL A 322 22.87 16.68 -13.90
N ALA A 323 22.20 16.13 -12.91
CA ALA A 323 22.62 16.17 -11.50
C ALA A 323 23.97 15.45 -11.27
N VAL A 324 24.25 14.39 -12.03
CA VAL A 324 25.59 13.76 -12.02
C VAL A 324 26.61 14.68 -12.65
N GLY A 325 26.29 15.33 -13.77
CA GLY A 325 27.19 16.23 -14.47
C GLY A 325 27.56 17.49 -13.68
N ASP A 326 26.63 18.03 -12.90
CA ASP A 326 26.83 19.24 -12.07
C ASP A 326 27.27 18.96 -10.63
N GLY A 327 27.37 17.67 -10.24
CA GLY A 327 27.87 17.23 -8.94
C GLY A 327 26.82 17.20 -7.82
N ARG A 328 25.53 17.47 -8.09
CA ARG A 328 24.44 17.32 -7.11
C ARG A 328 24.19 15.85 -6.74
N LEU A 329 24.49 14.92 -7.65
CA LEU A 329 24.43 13.48 -7.41
C LEU A 329 25.79 12.86 -7.76
N PRO A 330 26.56 12.32 -6.80
CA PRO A 330 27.81 11.65 -7.10
C PRO A 330 27.59 10.40 -7.99
N LEU A 331 28.34 10.25 -9.08
CA LEU A 331 28.23 9.07 -9.96
C LEU A 331 28.32 7.74 -9.20
N PRO A 332 29.26 7.55 -8.24
CA PRO A 332 29.30 6.31 -7.46
C PRO A 332 28.01 6.01 -6.70
N ARG A 333 27.23 7.05 -6.29
CA ARG A 333 25.95 6.87 -5.62
C ARG A 333 24.89 6.32 -6.59
N LEU A 334 24.87 6.84 -7.83
CA LEU A 334 23.97 6.34 -8.87
C LEU A 334 24.31 4.88 -9.25
N GLU A 335 25.60 4.57 -9.41
CA GLU A 335 26.09 3.22 -9.70
C GLU A 335 25.74 2.24 -8.57
N GLU A 336 25.84 2.67 -7.32
CA GLU A 336 25.44 1.88 -6.16
C GLU A 336 23.92 1.60 -6.14
N ALA A 337 23.09 2.61 -6.43
CA ALA A 337 21.63 2.47 -6.54
C ALA A 337 21.26 1.46 -7.63
N PHE A 338 21.83 1.63 -8.82
CA PHE A 338 21.66 0.71 -9.92
C PHE A 338 22.07 -0.73 -9.53
N SER A 339 23.23 -0.90 -8.87
CA SER A 339 23.73 -2.21 -8.45
C SER A 339 22.81 -2.91 -7.46
N ARG A 340 22.25 -2.20 -6.47
CA ARG A 340 21.31 -2.77 -5.50
C ARG A 340 19.99 -3.17 -6.16
N THR A 341 19.47 -2.31 -7.04
CA THR A 341 18.27 -2.62 -7.83
C THR A 341 18.48 -3.85 -8.70
N ALA A 342 19.60 -3.94 -9.40
CA ALA A 342 19.95 -5.10 -10.23
C ALA A 342 20.12 -6.39 -9.43
N LYS A 343 20.70 -6.32 -8.22
CA LYS A 343 20.80 -7.49 -7.32
C LYS A 343 19.43 -8.01 -6.90
N MET A 344 18.50 -7.11 -6.55
CA MET A 344 17.13 -7.49 -6.23
C MET A 344 16.42 -8.11 -7.44
N ALA A 345 16.57 -7.53 -8.64
CA ALA A 345 16.02 -8.08 -9.88
C ALA A 345 16.56 -9.50 -10.16
N THR A 346 17.86 -9.71 -9.96
CA THR A 346 18.49 -11.04 -10.10
C THR A 346 17.95 -12.04 -9.09
N TRP A 347 17.78 -11.62 -7.82
CA TRP A 347 17.20 -12.46 -6.80
C TRP A 347 15.77 -12.87 -7.14
N SER A 348 14.94 -11.93 -7.58
CA SER A 348 13.54 -12.14 -7.96
C SER A 348 13.36 -12.95 -9.26
N ALA A 349 14.41 -13.13 -10.06
CA ALA A 349 14.37 -13.98 -11.24
C ALA A 349 14.48 -15.49 -10.90
N THR A 350 14.83 -15.83 -9.64
CA THR A 350 14.92 -17.22 -9.18
C THR A 350 13.52 -17.71 -8.79
N PRO A 351 12.98 -18.77 -9.43
CA PRO A 351 11.68 -19.31 -9.05
C PRO A 351 11.70 -19.79 -7.60
N GLY A 352 10.72 -19.33 -6.84
CA GLY A 352 10.46 -19.83 -5.49
C GLY A 352 9.63 -21.12 -5.47
N ARG A 353 9.25 -21.54 -4.29
CA ARG A 353 8.34 -22.66 -4.11
C ARG A 353 6.91 -22.17 -4.39
N ARG A 354 6.23 -22.77 -5.37
CA ARG A 354 4.80 -22.54 -5.59
C ARG A 354 4.02 -23.10 -4.42
N SER A 355 3.07 -22.35 -3.89
CA SER A 355 2.07 -22.86 -2.95
C SER A 355 0.85 -23.30 -3.75
N ASP A 356 0.21 -24.38 -3.30
CA ASP A 356 -1.11 -24.74 -3.81
C ASP A 356 -2.09 -23.62 -3.40
N HIS A 357 -2.80 -23.04 -4.38
CA HIS A 357 -3.84 -22.06 -4.12
C HIS A 357 -4.93 -22.69 -3.24
N ASP A 358 -5.10 -22.17 -2.03
CA ASP A 358 -6.10 -22.63 -1.07
C ASP A 358 -7.00 -21.47 -0.61
N GLU A 359 -8.11 -21.29 -1.34
CA GLU A 359 -9.15 -20.31 -0.93
C GLU A 359 -9.67 -20.53 0.49
N ALA A 360 -9.61 -21.78 0.99
CA ALA A 360 -10.06 -22.10 2.34
C ALA A 360 -9.13 -21.51 3.41
N LEU A 361 -7.83 -21.35 3.11
CA LEU A 361 -6.85 -20.78 4.03
C LEU A 361 -7.25 -19.37 4.47
N GLY A 362 -7.55 -18.48 3.50
CA GLY A 362 -7.91 -17.09 3.80
C GLY A 362 -9.18 -16.99 4.65
N VAL A 363 -10.22 -17.76 4.30
CA VAL A 363 -11.47 -17.80 5.09
C VAL A 363 -11.24 -18.39 6.48
N SER A 364 -10.42 -19.45 6.59
CA SER A 364 -10.07 -20.07 7.87
C SER A 364 -9.34 -19.07 8.78
N ALA A 365 -8.38 -18.35 8.24
CA ALA A 365 -7.65 -17.31 8.96
C ALA A 365 -8.59 -16.16 9.40
N ALA A 366 -9.45 -15.68 8.49
CA ALA A 366 -10.43 -14.63 8.79
C ALA A 366 -11.40 -15.05 9.89
N ARG A 367 -11.88 -16.30 9.88
CA ARG A 367 -12.78 -16.83 10.94
C ARG A 367 -12.12 -16.83 12.32
N ARG A 368 -10.82 -17.14 12.41
CA ARG A 368 -10.08 -17.07 13.67
C ARG A 368 -9.96 -15.64 14.21
N ALA A 369 -10.04 -14.63 13.34
CA ALA A 369 -9.96 -13.22 13.71
C ALA A 369 -11.30 -12.61 14.14
N VAL A 370 -12.44 -13.19 13.76
CA VAL A 370 -13.76 -12.66 14.14
C VAL A 370 -13.92 -12.69 15.65
N ARG A 371 -14.36 -11.57 16.22
CA ARG A 371 -14.73 -11.46 17.65
C ARG A 371 -16.18 -11.04 17.76
N VAL A 372 -16.91 -11.68 18.67
CA VAL A 372 -18.32 -11.40 18.95
C VAL A 372 -18.46 -11.04 20.42
N GLU A 373 -18.90 -9.81 20.67
CA GLU A 373 -19.28 -9.31 22.00
C GLU A 373 -20.81 -9.24 22.06
N GLY A 374 -21.44 -9.82 23.06
CA GLY A 374 -22.92 -9.89 23.18
C GLY A 374 -23.50 -11.18 22.62
N SER A 375 -24.76 -11.14 22.17
CA SER A 375 -25.51 -12.32 21.76
C SER A 375 -26.09 -12.22 20.35
N LEU A 376 -25.83 -13.24 19.53
CA LEU A 376 -26.44 -13.43 18.20
C LEU A 376 -27.73 -14.25 18.24
N ALA A 377 -28.20 -14.68 19.44
CA ALA A 377 -29.42 -15.47 19.57
C ALA A 377 -30.63 -14.74 18.95
N GLY A 378 -31.45 -15.45 18.17
CA GLY A 378 -32.64 -14.88 17.51
C GLY A 378 -32.34 -13.95 16.33
N LEU A 379 -31.12 -13.97 15.78
CA LEU A 379 -30.79 -13.30 14.52
C LEU A 379 -31.32 -14.13 13.35
N GLN A 380 -32.59 -13.94 13.03
CA GLN A 380 -33.25 -14.68 11.95
C GLN A 380 -33.72 -13.69 10.87
N ALA A 381 -33.45 -14.01 9.61
CA ALA A 381 -33.85 -13.24 8.43
C ALA A 381 -33.68 -11.72 8.60
N PRO A 382 -32.51 -11.20 9.05
CA PRO A 382 -32.33 -9.81 9.35
C PRO A 382 -32.43 -8.92 8.09
N LEU A 383 -32.68 -7.63 8.30
CA LEU A 383 -32.34 -6.61 7.32
C LEU A 383 -30.86 -6.26 7.48
N VAL A 384 -30.05 -6.45 6.45
CA VAL A 384 -28.66 -6.01 6.44
C VAL A 384 -28.62 -4.55 5.97
N VAL A 385 -28.02 -3.68 6.76
CA VAL A 385 -27.82 -2.26 6.44
C VAL A 385 -26.32 -2.01 6.36
N GLN A 386 -25.81 -1.76 5.16
CA GLN A 386 -24.41 -1.38 4.96
C GLN A 386 -24.27 0.12 4.91
N VAL A 387 -23.50 0.69 5.84
CA VAL A 387 -23.12 2.10 5.84
C VAL A 387 -21.97 2.28 4.85
N VAL A 388 -22.22 3.09 3.81
CA VAL A 388 -21.18 3.40 2.82
C VAL A 388 -20.05 4.15 3.48
N ALA A 389 -18.84 3.63 3.38
CA ALA A 389 -17.62 4.28 3.84
C ALA A 389 -16.81 4.80 2.65
N GLY A 390 -16.03 5.86 2.89
CA GLY A 390 -14.96 6.27 1.98
C GLY A 390 -13.89 5.17 1.86
N TYR A 391 -13.02 5.35 0.91
CA TYR A 391 -11.81 4.52 0.74
C TYR A 391 -10.58 5.44 0.79
N SER A 392 -9.46 4.93 1.30
CA SER A 392 -8.18 5.62 1.22
C SER A 392 -7.60 5.49 -0.20
N ILE A 393 -6.64 6.36 -0.53
CA ILE A 393 -5.95 6.29 -1.83
C ILE A 393 -5.19 4.95 -1.94
N ALA A 394 -4.62 4.47 -0.84
CA ALA A 394 -3.90 3.20 -0.80
C ALA A 394 -4.80 1.99 -1.08
N GLU A 395 -6.02 1.96 -0.52
CA GLU A 395 -7.00 0.88 -0.75
C GLU A 395 -7.57 0.92 -2.16
N GLY A 396 -7.96 2.11 -2.63
CA GLY A 396 -8.73 2.26 -3.85
C GLY A 396 -10.17 1.73 -3.68
N ARG A 397 -10.88 1.61 -4.81
CA ARG A 397 -12.30 1.16 -4.82
C ARG A 397 -12.42 -0.36 -4.87
N VAL A 398 -12.03 -1.03 -3.80
CA VAL A 398 -12.19 -2.48 -3.67
C VAL A 398 -13.56 -2.80 -3.07
N PRO A 399 -14.33 -3.75 -3.63
CA PRO A 399 -15.59 -4.21 -3.03
C PRO A 399 -15.38 -4.80 -1.63
N TRP A 400 -16.28 -4.50 -0.71
CA TRP A 400 -16.23 -4.97 0.67
C TRP A 400 -17.64 -5.19 1.23
N GLY A 401 -17.74 -5.81 2.41
CA GLY A 401 -19.00 -6.03 3.12
C GLY A 401 -19.51 -7.46 3.00
N LEU A 402 -20.79 -7.65 3.32
CA LEU A 402 -21.38 -9.00 3.41
C LEU A 402 -22.11 -9.43 2.14
N ARG A 403 -22.42 -8.50 1.22
CA ARG A 403 -23.27 -8.73 0.04
C ARG A 403 -22.96 -10.02 -0.73
N PRO A 404 -21.69 -10.36 -1.07
CA PRO A 404 -21.38 -11.57 -1.83
C PRO A 404 -21.74 -12.89 -1.10
N HIS A 405 -22.04 -12.81 0.20
CA HIS A 405 -22.19 -13.97 1.09
C HIS A 405 -23.59 -14.07 1.72
N LEU A 406 -24.55 -13.27 1.29
CA LEU A 406 -25.87 -13.15 1.95
C LEU A 406 -26.95 -14.05 1.36
N ASN A 407 -26.71 -15.16 0.76
CA ASN A 407 -27.68 -16.19 0.34
C ASN A 407 -29.17 -15.73 0.23
N GLY A 408 -29.42 -14.58 -0.43
CA GLY A 408 -30.76 -14.00 -0.60
C GLY A 408 -31.25 -13.12 0.56
N THR A 409 -30.51 -12.93 1.63
CA THR A 409 -30.85 -12.00 2.71
C THR A 409 -30.89 -10.55 2.18
N PRO A 410 -31.96 -9.77 2.46
CA PRO A 410 -32.10 -8.41 1.95
C PRO A 410 -31.01 -7.48 2.49
N GLN A 411 -30.35 -6.73 1.61
CA GLN A 411 -29.37 -5.70 1.99
C GLN A 411 -29.74 -4.35 1.39
N VAL A 412 -29.53 -3.29 2.17
CA VAL A 412 -29.59 -1.91 1.73
C VAL A 412 -28.27 -1.22 2.01
N GLU A 413 -27.90 -0.28 1.14
CA GLU A 413 -26.74 0.58 1.34
C GLU A 413 -27.23 1.99 1.67
N VAL A 414 -26.60 2.63 2.64
CA VAL A 414 -26.98 3.97 3.10
C VAL A 414 -25.74 4.83 3.31
N VAL A 415 -25.88 6.12 3.01
CA VAL A 415 -24.93 7.15 3.47
C VAL A 415 -25.41 7.60 4.84
N ALA A 416 -24.57 7.52 5.86
CA ALA A 416 -24.98 7.76 7.23
C ALA A 416 -25.59 9.16 7.47
N ALA A 417 -25.08 10.18 6.76
CA ALA A 417 -25.59 11.55 6.87
C ALA A 417 -27.01 11.73 6.30
N ASP A 418 -27.41 10.87 5.36
CA ASP A 418 -28.71 10.95 4.67
C ASP A 418 -29.71 9.91 5.20
N ALA A 419 -29.26 9.00 6.07
CA ALA A 419 -30.04 7.88 6.56
C ALA A 419 -30.86 8.24 7.80
N SER A 420 -32.13 7.79 7.83
CA SER A 420 -33.01 7.91 8.99
C SER A 420 -33.11 6.56 9.72
N ALA A 421 -32.78 6.55 11.02
CA ALA A 421 -32.97 5.36 11.86
C ALA A 421 -34.42 4.89 11.85
N ALA A 422 -35.39 5.81 11.93
CA ALA A 422 -36.82 5.51 11.92
C ALA A 422 -37.27 4.83 10.62
N GLU A 423 -36.79 5.31 9.46
CA GLU A 423 -37.09 4.69 8.15
C GLU A 423 -36.50 3.29 8.03
N LEU A 424 -35.28 3.08 8.50
CA LEU A 424 -34.62 1.77 8.48
C LEU A 424 -35.34 0.78 9.40
N ILE A 425 -35.79 1.22 10.59
CA ILE A 425 -36.61 0.41 11.51
C ILE A 425 -37.95 0.08 10.86
N GLY A 426 -38.62 1.06 10.27
CA GLY A 426 -39.88 0.82 9.52
C GLY A 426 -39.69 -0.21 8.38
N ARG A 427 -38.57 -0.17 7.67
CA ARG A 427 -38.22 -1.12 6.62
C ARG A 427 -37.87 -2.52 7.16
N ALA A 428 -37.27 -2.59 8.32
CA ALA A 428 -36.99 -3.87 9.00
C ALA A 428 -38.26 -4.52 9.51
N GLY A 429 -39.25 -3.74 9.99
CA GLY A 429 -40.43 -4.27 10.69
C GLY A 429 -39.96 -4.99 11.96
N ASP A 430 -40.44 -6.25 12.14
CA ASP A 430 -40.04 -7.06 13.31
C ASP A 430 -38.70 -7.80 13.16
N ARG A 431 -38.05 -7.66 11.98
CA ARG A 431 -36.78 -8.33 11.70
C ARG A 431 -35.62 -7.60 12.39
N PRO A 432 -34.67 -8.30 13.01
CA PRO A 432 -33.47 -7.65 13.52
C PRO A 432 -32.68 -6.97 12.39
N ILE A 433 -31.88 -5.97 12.72
CA ILE A 433 -30.99 -5.29 11.81
C ILE A 433 -29.54 -5.78 12.04
N VAL A 434 -28.85 -6.11 10.97
CA VAL A 434 -27.37 -6.24 10.94
C VAL A 434 -26.81 -4.99 10.29
N LEU A 435 -26.21 -4.12 11.06
CA LEU A 435 -25.60 -2.90 10.58
C LEU A 435 -24.11 -3.13 10.36
N VAL A 436 -23.66 -2.97 9.12
CA VAL A 436 -22.29 -3.23 8.67
C VAL A 436 -21.62 -1.92 8.31
N GLY A 437 -20.40 -1.70 8.81
CA GLY A 437 -19.63 -0.50 8.46
C GLY A 437 -18.14 -0.66 8.68
N ARG A 438 -17.43 0.38 8.27
CA ARG A 438 -15.98 0.54 8.50
C ARG A 438 -15.76 1.86 9.23
N HIS A 439 -15.01 1.81 10.34
CA HIS A 439 -14.71 2.99 11.13
C HIS A 439 -15.97 3.76 11.58
N LEU A 440 -17.02 3.05 11.96
CA LEU A 440 -18.31 3.64 12.37
C LEU A 440 -18.17 4.68 13.48
N HIS A 441 -17.14 4.56 14.32
CA HIS A 441 -16.85 5.47 15.40
C HIS A 441 -16.30 6.84 14.97
N ARG A 442 -15.74 6.97 13.75
CA ARG A 442 -15.05 8.20 13.32
C ARG A 442 -16.01 9.30 12.89
N SER A 443 -17.10 8.95 12.21
CA SER A 443 -18.06 9.92 11.71
C SER A 443 -19.16 10.20 12.74
N PRO A 444 -19.42 11.47 13.11
CA PRO A 444 -20.57 11.81 13.97
C PRO A 444 -21.90 11.32 13.41
N ALA A 445 -22.09 11.38 12.10
CA ALA A 445 -23.31 10.88 11.42
C ALA A 445 -23.45 9.36 11.55
N SER A 446 -22.36 8.61 11.36
CA SER A 446 -22.37 7.15 11.54
C SER A 446 -22.68 6.77 12.98
N ARG A 447 -22.07 7.45 13.95
CA ARG A 447 -22.35 7.21 15.39
C ARG A 447 -23.80 7.48 15.71
N ALA A 448 -24.34 8.63 15.28
CA ALA A 448 -25.73 9.00 15.53
C ALA A 448 -26.73 8.00 14.91
N LEU A 449 -26.46 7.53 13.69
CA LEU A 449 -27.28 6.51 13.03
C LEU A 449 -27.26 5.18 13.81
N VAL A 450 -26.06 4.72 14.20
CA VAL A 450 -25.91 3.47 14.96
C VAL A 450 -26.62 3.58 16.31
N GLU A 451 -26.39 4.66 17.07
CA GLU A 451 -26.99 4.90 18.38
C GLU A 451 -28.51 5.02 18.28
N GLY A 452 -29.03 5.74 17.27
CA GLY A 452 -30.47 5.82 17.00
C GLY A 452 -31.13 4.48 16.69
N LEU A 453 -30.47 3.63 15.91
CA LEU A 453 -30.95 2.29 15.62
C LEU A 453 -30.92 1.38 16.85
N THR A 454 -29.78 1.35 17.58
CA THR A 454 -29.60 0.45 18.73
C THR A 454 -30.46 0.83 19.93
N ALA A 455 -30.84 2.09 20.06
CA ALA A 455 -31.76 2.55 21.13
C ALA A 455 -33.21 2.10 20.93
N ALA A 456 -33.63 1.83 19.70
CA ALA A 456 -35.03 1.61 19.36
C ALA A 456 -35.34 0.25 18.70
N HIS A 457 -34.31 -0.54 18.36
CA HIS A 457 -34.47 -1.76 17.59
C HIS A 457 -33.41 -2.81 17.95
N PRO A 458 -33.68 -4.13 17.81
CA PRO A 458 -32.66 -5.17 17.94
C PRO A 458 -31.60 -5.07 16.81
N VAL A 459 -30.39 -4.63 17.15
CA VAL A 459 -29.32 -4.42 16.19
C VAL A 459 -28.06 -5.20 16.56
N VAL A 460 -27.48 -5.89 15.58
CA VAL A 460 -26.12 -6.42 15.62
C VAL A 460 -25.25 -5.47 14.78
N VAL A 461 -24.19 -4.95 15.36
CA VAL A 461 -23.24 -4.08 14.67
C VAL A 461 -22.03 -4.90 14.22
N VAL A 462 -21.64 -4.77 12.95
CA VAL A 462 -20.46 -5.40 12.35
C VAL A 462 -19.48 -4.29 11.97
N GLU A 463 -18.39 -4.15 12.70
CA GLU A 463 -17.29 -3.25 12.43
C GLU A 463 -16.22 -4.00 11.62
N MET A 464 -15.99 -3.56 10.37
CA MET A 464 -15.04 -4.16 9.45
C MET A 464 -13.76 -3.32 9.26
N GLY A 465 -13.63 -2.22 9.99
CA GLY A 465 -12.44 -1.36 10.00
C GLY A 465 -11.47 -1.68 11.15
N TRP A 466 -10.55 -0.76 11.39
CA TRP A 466 -9.68 -0.80 12.57
C TRP A 466 -10.54 -0.66 13.85
N PRO A 467 -10.42 -1.58 14.81
CA PRO A 467 -11.25 -1.56 16.01
C PRO A 467 -10.93 -0.34 16.88
N SER A 468 -11.98 0.21 17.49
CA SER A 468 -11.88 1.25 18.52
C SER A 468 -12.48 0.75 19.82
N SER A 469 -12.32 1.52 20.89
CA SER A 469 -12.97 1.26 22.18
C SER A 469 -14.47 1.62 22.19
N TRP A 470 -14.96 2.33 21.15
CA TRP A 470 -16.37 2.71 21.08
C TRP A 470 -17.28 1.49 20.92
N ARG A 471 -18.31 1.43 21.79
CA ARG A 471 -19.37 0.43 21.72
C ARG A 471 -20.70 1.15 21.84
N PRO A 472 -21.61 1.03 20.87
CA PRO A 472 -22.93 1.64 20.95
C PRO A 472 -23.75 0.98 22.06
N SER A 473 -24.35 1.80 22.95
CA SER A 473 -25.24 1.31 23.97
C SER A 473 -26.51 0.72 23.32
N GLY A 474 -26.98 -0.43 23.81
CA GLY A 474 -28.17 -1.08 23.27
C GLY A 474 -27.93 -2.03 22.10
N ALA A 475 -26.75 -2.13 21.53
CA ALA A 475 -26.44 -3.17 20.56
C ALA A 475 -26.56 -4.56 21.18
N ARG A 476 -27.25 -5.49 20.49
CA ARG A 476 -27.37 -6.89 20.95
C ARG A 476 -26.03 -7.62 20.89
N ALA A 477 -25.27 -7.33 19.85
CA ALA A 477 -23.94 -7.82 19.69
C ALA A 477 -23.12 -6.80 18.88
N PHE A 478 -21.81 -6.82 19.13
CA PHE A 478 -20.81 -6.10 18.35
C PHE A 478 -19.82 -7.12 17.80
N VAL A 479 -19.73 -7.17 16.47
CA VAL A 479 -18.86 -8.11 15.75
C VAL A 479 -17.72 -7.31 15.13
N THR A 480 -16.47 -7.73 15.35
CA THR A 480 -15.30 -7.15 14.71
C THR A 480 -14.63 -8.17 13.80
N THR A 481 -14.26 -7.74 12.60
CA THR A 481 -13.60 -8.57 11.59
C THR A 481 -12.13 -8.23 11.40
N HIS A 482 -11.70 -7.06 11.86
CA HIS A 482 -10.33 -6.55 11.73
C HIS A 482 -9.87 -6.46 10.27
N GLY A 483 -10.76 -6.07 9.37
CA GLY A 483 -10.57 -5.95 7.94
C GLY A 483 -11.85 -6.19 7.17
N ALA A 484 -11.90 -5.76 5.92
CA ALA A 484 -13.09 -5.81 5.08
C ALA A 484 -12.88 -6.57 3.75
N SER A 485 -11.88 -7.45 3.69
CA SER A 485 -11.63 -8.29 2.52
C SER A 485 -12.80 -9.24 2.22
N LEU A 486 -12.78 -9.86 1.04
CA LEU A 486 -13.74 -10.91 0.69
C LEU A 486 -13.75 -12.02 1.74
N ALA A 487 -12.58 -12.46 2.23
CA ALA A 487 -12.46 -13.47 3.28
C ALA A 487 -13.07 -13.00 4.61
N ASN A 488 -12.85 -11.75 5.03
CA ASN A 488 -13.43 -11.18 6.23
C ASN A 488 -14.96 -11.09 6.13
N GLY A 489 -15.49 -10.67 4.97
CA GLY A 489 -16.93 -10.63 4.71
C GLY A 489 -17.57 -12.00 4.82
N ARG A 490 -16.95 -13.03 4.23
CA ARG A 490 -17.42 -14.42 4.32
C ARG A 490 -17.38 -14.96 5.75
N ALA A 491 -16.31 -14.69 6.48
CA ALA A 491 -16.18 -15.11 7.88
C ALA A 491 -17.24 -14.45 8.78
N ALA A 492 -17.51 -13.15 8.58
CA ALA A 492 -18.56 -12.44 9.29
C ALA A 492 -19.97 -13.00 8.96
N ALA A 493 -20.28 -13.21 7.67
CA ALA A 493 -21.56 -13.79 7.27
C ALA A 493 -21.79 -15.17 7.89
N GLN A 494 -20.76 -16.03 7.92
CA GLN A 494 -20.81 -17.33 8.58
C GLN A 494 -21.02 -17.21 10.09
N ALA A 495 -20.32 -16.30 10.78
CA ALA A 495 -20.48 -16.06 12.22
C ALA A 495 -21.91 -15.58 12.57
N LEU A 496 -22.54 -14.83 11.66
CA LEU A 496 -23.92 -14.35 11.79
C LEU A 496 -24.98 -15.39 11.38
N GLY A 497 -24.60 -16.54 10.81
CA GLY A 497 -25.53 -17.53 10.27
C GLY A 497 -26.24 -17.09 8.98
N LEU A 498 -25.63 -16.20 8.20
CA LEU A 498 -26.18 -15.62 6.97
C LEU A 498 -25.52 -16.17 5.69
N GLY A 499 -24.40 -16.89 5.82
CA GLY A 499 -23.57 -17.39 4.73
C GLY A 499 -23.74 -18.87 4.43
#